data_11aa84c7701e5f2fc1f16420d2878af5
#
_entry.id   11aa84c7701e5f2fc1f16420d2878af5
#
_cell.length_a   1.000
_cell.length_b   1.000
_cell.length_c   1.000
_cell.angle_alpha   90.00
_cell.angle_beta   90.00
_cell.angle_gamma   90.00
#
_symmetry.space_group_name_H-M   'P 1'
#
loop_
_entity.id
_entity.type
_entity.pdbx_description
1 polymer ?
#
loop_
_entity_poly.entity_id
_entity_poly.type
_entity_poly.pdbx_seq_one_letter_code
_entity_poly.pdbx_strand_id
1 'polypeptide(L)'
;PTIRSAVNEFLKTNLDNYLHMHKEIIPVLQQKITESEQERKEISTIQKKTKERNKRTNIYNRKLRDCEIHYNDKLPAAKKELAEFTSIFITEGDSASGTITKARNAETQAVFSLRGKPINCYKESRKKVAENEELALLINALGVEDDMENLRYNKIIIATDADDDGMHIRMLVLTFFMKYYPDLVRRGHVHILETPLFRIKDKKEVRY
;
A
#
# COMPACT_ATOMS: atom_id res chain seq x y z
N PRO A 1 32.55 -15.03 -22.69
CA PRO A 1 31.96 -14.07 -21.76
C PRO A 1 30.51 -13.84 -22.17
N THR A 2 29.59 -14.02 -21.22
CA THR A 2 28.17 -13.76 -21.46
C THR A 2 27.96 -12.26 -21.65
N ILE A 3 26.98 -11.86 -22.47
CA ILE A 3 26.59 -10.45 -22.68
C ILE A 3 26.46 -9.72 -21.34
N ARG A 4 25.95 -10.39 -20.31
CA ARG A 4 25.82 -9.88 -18.96
C ARG A 4 27.18 -9.49 -18.31
N SER A 5 28.23 -10.29 -18.48
CA SER A 5 29.55 -9.95 -17.92
C SER A 5 30.20 -8.77 -18.64
N ALA A 6 30.05 -8.71 -19.98
CA ALA A 6 30.56 -7.57 -20.76
C ALA A 6 29.88 -6.26 -20.40
N VAL A 7 28.55 -6.28 -20.23
CA VAL A 7 27.78 -5.10 -19.79
C VAL A 7 28.18 -4.67 -18.36
N ASN A 8 28.36 -5.64 -17.45
CA ASN A 8 28.76 -5.32 -16.08
C ASN A 8 30.18 -4.72 -16.02
N GLU A 9 31.13 -5.21 -16.80
CA GLU A 9 32.49 -4.65 -16.86
C GLU A 9 32.47 -3.24 -17.46
N PHE A 10 31.72 -3.05 -18.55
CA PHE A 10 31.55 -1.73 -19.16
C PHE A 10 30.98 -0.73 -18.16
N LEU A 11 29.89 -1.09 -17.46
CA LEU A 11 29.27 -0.23 -16.46
C LEU A 11 30.21 0.10 -15.30
N LYS A 12 30.92 -0.91 -14.77
CA LYS A 12 31.88 -0.70 -13.68
C LYS A 12 32.98 0.28 -14.08
N THR A 13 33.61 0.06 -15.25
CA THR A 13 34.71 0.90 -15.72
C THR A 13 34.25 2.34 -15.97
N ASN A 14 33.09 2.52 -16.62
CA ASN A 14 32.59 3.88 -16.89
C ASN A 14 32.13 4.59 -15.61
N LEU A 15 31.50 3.88 -14.65
CA LEU A 15 31.11 4.45 -13.37
C LEU A 15 32.34 4.85 -12.55
N ASP A 16 33.37 4.00 -12.52
CA ASP A 16 34.62 4.28 -11.80
C ASP A 16 35.31 5.52 -12.37
N ASN A 17 35.44 5.60 -13.69
CA ASN A 17 35.98 6.77 -14.37
C ASN A 17 35.17 8.04 -14.10
N TYR A 18 33.84 7.93 -14.11
CA TYR A 18 32.95 9.05 -13.82
C TYR A 18 33.13 9.55 -12.38
N LEU A 19 33.18 8.65 -11.40
CA LEU A 19 33.39 9.01 -10.00
C LEU A 19 34.78 9.60 -9.75
N HIS A 20 35.81 9.15 -10.48
CA HIS A 20 37.15 9.74 -10.40
C HIS A 20 37.19 11.17 -10.96
N MET A 21 36.43 11.46 -12.01
CA MET A 21 36.30 12.81 -12.56
C MET A 21 35.43 13.74 -11.69
N HIS A 22 34.47 13.17 -10.95
CA HIS A 22 33.48 13.91 -10.16
C HIS A 22 33.57 13.55 -8.67
N LYS A 23 34.75 13.78 -8.08
CA LYS A 23 35.01 13.42 -6.67
C LYS A 23 34.08 14.10 -5.66
N GLU A 24 33.51 15.24 -6.03
CA GLU A 24 32.54 15.97 -5.23
C GLU A 24 31.22 15.20 -4.99
N ILE A 25 30.90 14.25 -5.86
CA ILE A 25 29.68 13.43 -5.74
C ILE A 25 29.85 12.31 -4.69
N ILE A 26 31.07 11.83 -4.47
CA ILE A 26 31.34 10.70 -3.61
C ILE A 26 30.85 10.89 -2.17
N PRO A 27 31.11 12.04 -1.49
CA PRO A 27 30.61 12.26 -0.13
C PRO A 27 29.07 12.29 -0.07
N VAL A 28 28.42 12.87 -1.08
CA VAL A 28 26.96 12.94 -1.16
C VAL A 28 26.34 11.56 -1.32
N LEU A 29 26.95 10.70 -2.17
CA LEU A 29 26.50 9.32 -2.34
C LEU A 29 26.73 8.50 -1.07
N GLN A 30 27.88 8.65 -0.41
CA GLN A 30 28.17 7.95 0.85
C GLN A 30 27.18 8.34 1.94
N GLN A 31 26.89 9.63 2.07
CA GLN A 31 25.87 10.09 3.03
C GLN A 31 24.52 9.48 2.72
N LYS A 32 24.07 9.51 1.47
CA LYS A 32 22.79 8.93 1.03
C LYS A 32 22.69 7.42 1.28
N ILE A 33 23.77 6.69 1.02
CA ILE A 33 23.84 5.25 1.28
C ILE A 33 23.71 4.99 2.78
N THR A 34 24.49 5.73 3.60
CA THR A 34 24.48 5.56 5.07
C THR A 34 23.11 5.87 5.65
N GLU A 35 22.46 6.97 5.21
CA GLU A 35 21.11 7.34 5.63
C GLU A 35 20.10 6.23 5.25
N SER A 36 20.17 5.73 4.01
CA SER A 36 19.28 4.66 3.52
C SER A 36 19.47 3.33 4.26
N GLU A 37 20.72 2.95 4.57
CA GLU A 37 20.99 1.76 5.37
C GLU A 37 20.50 1.88 6.80
N GLN A 38 20.64 3.06 7.40
CA GLN A 38 20.17 3.32 8.74
C GLN A 38 18.64 3.27 8.81
N GLU A 39 17.95 3.90 7.85
CA GLU A 39 16.48 3.81 7.72
C GLU A 39 16.01 2.36 7.56
N ARG A 40 16.67 1.57 6.70
CA ARG A 40 16.32 0.15 6.49
C ARG A 40 16.48 -0.67 7.76
N LYS A 41 17.58 -0.48 8.52
CA LYS A 41 17.81 -1.17 9.80
C LYS A 41 16.75 -0.80 10.83
N GLU A 42 16.41 0.49 10.95
CA GLU A 42 15.38 0.98 11.87
C GLU A 42 14.00 0.42 11.53
N ILE A 43 13.62 0.45 10.26
CA ILE A 43 12.35 -0.11 9.76
C ILE A 43 12.28 -1.61 10.04
N SER A 44 13.34 -2.37 9.73
CA SER A 44 13.41 -3.81 10.00
C SER A 44 13.23 -4.13 11.49
N THR A 45 13.83 -3.32 12.36
CA THR A 45 13.70 -3.49 13.82
C THR A 45 12.27 -3.23 14.30
N ILE A 46 11.62 -2.18 13.76
CA ILE A 46 10.23 -1.85 14.09
C ILE A 46 9.28 -2.94 13.59
N GLN A 47 9.48 -3.41 12.35
CA GLN A 47 8.68 -4.48 11.77
C GLN A 47 8.80 -5.78 12.58
N LYS A 48 10.01 -6.15 13.03
CA LYS A 48 10.20 -7.31 13.92
C LYS A 48 9.43 -7.15 15.22
N LYS A 49 9.54 -5.99 15.88
CA LYS A 49 8.80 -5.71 17.12
C LYS A 49 7.28 -5.73 16.91
N THR A 50 6.80 -5.18 15.80
CA THR A 50 5.36 -5.20 15.44
C THR A 50 4.89 -6.61 15.13
N LYS A 51 5.66 -7.40 14.37
CA LYS A 51 5.36 -8.84 14.11
C LYS A 51 5.34 -9.66 15.41
N GLU A 52 6.27 -9.43 16.33
CA GLU A 52 6.28 -10.09 17.64
C GLU A 52 5.09 -9.68 18.51
N ARG A 53 4.77 -8.38 18.55
CA ARG A 53 3.59 -7.86 19.25
C ARG A 53 2.31 -8.45 18.70
N ASN A 54 2.16 -8.52 17.37
CA ASN A 54 1.00 -9.10 16.72
C ASN A 54 0.90 -10.61 16.95
N LYS A 55 2.02 -11.35 17.00
CA LYS A 55 2.04 -12.78 17.38
C LYS A 55 1.62 -13.00 18.84
N ARG A 56 2.10 -12.16 19.78
CA ARG A 56 1.79 -12.29 21.22
C ARG A 56 0.34 -11.95 21.55
N THR A 57 -0.26 -11.02 20.83
CA THR A 57 -1.62 -10.53 21.10
C THR A 57 -2.71 -11.32 20.37
N ASN A 58 -2.34 -12.25 19.48
CA ASN A 58 -3.31 -12.99 18.62
C ASN A 58 -4.34 -12.00 18.01
N ILE A 59 -3.86 -10.78 17.69
CA ILE A 59 -4.70 -9.74 17.12
C ILE A 59 -4.89 -10.14 15.66
N TYR A 60 -5.87 -10.96 15.45
CA TYR A 60 -6.66 -10.91 14.23
C TYR A 60 -6.86 -9.43 13.92
N ASN A 61 -6.40 -8.98 12.77
CA ASN A 61 -6.60 -7.58 12.38
C ASN A 61 -8.10 -7.30 12.34
N ARG A 62 -8.68 -6.88 13.47
CA ARG A 62 -10.13 -6.68 13.62
C ARG A 62 -10.69 -5.69 12.61
N LYS A 63 -9.80 -4.92 12.00
CA LYS A 63 -10.12 -3.92 10.97
C LYS A 63 -10.19 -4.49 9.57
N LEU A 64 -9.56 -5.66 9.34
CA LEU A 64 -9.57 -6.35 8.07
C LEU A 64 -10.68 -7.40 8.05
N ARG A 65 -11.59 -7.27 7.12
CA ARG A 65 -12.51 -8.32 6.68
C ARG A 65 -11.96 -8.88 5.38
N ASP A 66 -11.12 -9.90 5.49
CA ASP A 66 -10.37 -10.46 4.39
C ASP A 66 -11.25 -11.18 3.36
N CYS A 67 -10.69 -11.46 2.18
CA CYS A 67 -11.28 -12.31 1.16
C CYS A 67 -10.54 -13.66 1.10
N GLU A 68 -11.08 -14.59 0.32
CA GLU A 68 -10.54 -15.95 0.23
C GLU A 68 -9.35 -16.03 -0.72
N ILE A 69 -9.36 -15.26 -1.81
CA ILE A 69 -8.34 -15.26 -2.86
C ILE A 69 -7.56 -13.95 -2.81
N HIS A 70 -6.23 -14.05 -2.95
CA HIS A 70 -5.33 -12.90 -3.00
C HIS A 70 -4.59 -12.80 -4.33
N TYR A 71 -4.12 -11.61 -4.67
CA TYR A 71 -3.43 -11.32 -5.92
C TYR A 71 -2.11 -12.08 -6.05
N ASN A 72 -1.40 -12.28 -4.94
CA ASN A 72 -0.14 -13.02 -4.87
C ASN A 72 -0.30 -14.54 -4.68
N ASP A 73 -1.53 -15.07 -4.67
CA ASP A 73 -1.76 -16.50 -4.51
C ASP A 73 -1.29 -17.30 -5.73
N LYS A 74 -0.69 -18.44 -5.48
CA LYS A 74 -0.33 -19.42 -6.52
C LYS A 74 -1.53 -20.25 -6.89
N LEU A 75 -2.44 -19.70 -7.69
CA LEU A 75 -3.68 -20.34 -8.08
C LEU A 75 -3.52 -21.28 -9.28
N PRO A 76 -4.35 -22.34 -9.37
CA PRO A 76 -4.50 -23.13 -10.60
C PRO A 76 -4.94 -22.24 -11.77
N ALA A 77 -4.59 -22.62 -13.01
CA ALA A 77 -4.87 -21.85 -14.22
C ALA A 77 -6.34 -21.41 -14.34
N ALA A 78 -7.29 -22.28 -13.97
CA ALA A 78 -8.72 -21.99 -13.98
C ALA A 78 -9.18 -20.89 -13.03
N LYS A 79 -8.41 -20.59 -11.99
CA LYS A 79 -8.73 -19.54 -10.98
C LYS A 79 -7.80 -18.33 -11.08
N LYS A 80 -6.80 -18.35 -11.97
CA LYS A 80 -5.80 -17.29 -12.07
C LYS A 80 -6.42 -15.94 -12.43
N GLU A 81 -7.49 -15.93 -13.21
CA GLU A 81 -8.23 -14.72 -13.54
C GLU A 81 -8.87 -14.07 -12.29
N LEU A 82 -9.27 -14.85 -11.28
CA LEU A 82 -9.86 -14.30 -10.06
C LEU A 82 -8.88 -13.44 -9.26
N ALA A 83 -7.58 -13.74 -9.33
CA ALA A 83 -6.56 -12.92 -8.69
C ALA A 83 -6.56 -11.47 -9.21
N GLU A 84 -6.83 -11.27 -10.51
CA GLU A 84 -6.90 -9.94 -11.13
C GLU A 84 -8.13 -9.12 -10.64
N PHE A 85 -9.17 -9.78 -10.15
CA PHE A 85 -10.36 -9.13 -9.60
C PHE A 85 -10.26 -8.84 -8.11
N THR A 86 -9.17 -9.26 -7.45
CA THR A 86 -8.99 -9.03 -6.02
C THR A 86 -8.93 -7.55 -5.70
N SER A 87 -9.65 -7.14 -4.66
CA SER A 87 -9.70 -5.74 -4.23
C SER A 87 -9.85 -5.60 -2.74
N ILE A 88 -9.34 -4.50 -2.19
CA ILE A 88 -9.54 -4.10 -0.80
C ILE A 88 -10.18 -2.71 -0.77
N PHE A 89 -11.29 -2.57 -0.04
CA PHE A 89 -11.95 -1.30 0.20
C PHE A 89 -11.43 -0.70 1.51
N ILE A 90 -10.82 0.47 1.45
CA ILE A 90 -10.41 1.25 2.63
C ILE A 90 -11.56 2.19 2.95
N THR A 91 -12.20 2.00 4.10
CA THR A 91 -13.42 2.73 4.50
C THR A 91 -13.17 3.59 5.73
N GLU A 92 -14.00 4.61 5.89
CA GLU A 92 -14.08 5.41 7.10
C GLU A 92 -14.99 4.71 8.13
N GLY A 93 -14.37 4.19 9.19
CA GLY A 93 -15.09 3.63 10.33
C GLY A 93 -15.82 2.31 10.08
N ASP A 94 -16.40 1.79 11.17
CA ASP A 94 -16.99 0.46 11.18
C ASP A 94 -18.39 0.43 10.51
N SER A 95 -19.10 1.55 10.45
CA SER A 95 -20.43 1.63 9.85
C SER A 95 -20.38 1.41 8.33
N ALA A 96 -19.56 2.18 7.63
CA ALA A 96 -19.35 2.03 6.19
C ALA A 96 -18.75 0.67 5.85
N SER A 97 -17.75 0.24 6.65
CA SER A 97 -17.15 -1.10 6.55
C SER A 97 -18.19 -2.21 6.66
N GLY A 98 -19.13 -2.12 7.60
CA GLY A 98 -20.20 -3.11 7.79
C GLY A 98 -21.14 -3.21 6.60
N THR A 99 -21.46 -2.07 5.98
CA THR A 99 -22.33 -2.02 4.78
C THR A 99 -21.67 -2.68 3.58
N ILE A 100 -20.41 -2.32 3.29
CA ILE A 100 -19.64 -2.90 2.18
C ILE A 100 -19.39 -4.38 2.44
N THR A 101 -19.06 -4.78 3.67
CA THR A 101 -18.84 -6.19 4.04
C THR A 101 -20.05 -7.08 3.75
N LYS A 102 -21.26 -6.57 3.93
CA LYS A 102 -22.50 -7.32 3.64
C LYS A 102 -22.77 -7.45 2.14
N ALA A 103 -22.35 -6.47 1.33
CA ALA A 103 -22.62 -6.41 -0.10
C ALA A 103 -21.49 -6.96 -0.97
N ARG A 104 -20.27 -7.14 -0.42
CA ARG A 104 -19.07 -7.54 -1.17
C ARG A 104 -19.12 -8.98 -1.65
N ASN A 105 -18.33 -9.28 -2.68
CA ASN A 105 -17.97 -10.65 -2.99
C ASN A 105 -16.85 -11.10 -2.02
N ALA A 106 -17.17 -12.00 -1.08
CA ALA A 106 -16.22 -12.47 -0.08
C ALA A 106 -15.04 -13.28 -0.68
N GLU A 107 -15.19 -13.83 -1.87
CA GLU A 107 -14.15 -14.58 -2.54
C GLU A 107 -12.97 -13.69 -2.97
N THR A 108 -13.24 -12.48 -3.49
CA THR A 108 -12.23 -11.60 -4.10
C THR A 108 -12.15 -10.20 -3.50
N GLN A 109 -13.08 -9.82 -2.61
CA GLN A 109 -13.14 -8.46 -2.09
C GLN A 109 -12.94 -8.43 -0.58
N ALA A 110 -11.96 -7.68 -0.12
CA ALA A 110 -11.68 -7.41 1.28
C ALA A 110 -12.14 -6.00 1.69
N VAL A 111 -12.30 -5.76 2.98
CA VAL A 111 -12.62 -4.45 3.54
C VAL A 111 -11.72 -4.15 4.72
N PHE A 112 -11.13 -2.96 4.73
CA PHE A 112 -10.31 -2.45 5.82
C PHE A 112 -10.95 -1.17 6.39
N SER A 113 -11.22 -1.17 7.69
CA SER A 113 -11.83 -0.03 8.39
C SER A 113 -10.77 0.85 9.04
N LEU A 114 -10.64 2.11 8.60
CA LEU A 114 -9.83 3.11 9.28
C LEU A 114 -10.55 3.61 10.54
N ARG A 115 -9.80 3.85 11.60
CA ARG A 115 -10.34 4.43 12.84
C ARG A 115 -10.00 5.93 12.91
N GLY A 116 -10.90 6.74 12.38
CA GLY A 116 -10.72 8.18 12.29
C GLY A 116 -9.71 8.61 11.22
N LYS A 117 -9.25 9.85 11.29
CA LYS A 117 -8.33 10.42 10.31
C LYS A 117 -6.90 9.91 10.54
N PRO A 118 -6.25 9.32 9.53
CA PRO A 118 -4.85 8.93 9.64
C PRO A 118 -3.94 10.16 9.74
N ILE A 119 -2.70 9.96 10.20
CA ILE A 119 -1.71 11.04 10.26
C ILE A 119 -1.40 11.59 8.87
N ASN A 120 -1.11 12.90 8.80
CA ASN A 120 -0.60 13.50 7.58
C ASN A 120 0.87 13.09 7.35
N CYS A 121 1.08 12.19 6.40
CA CYS A 121 2.39 11.61 6.12
C CYS A 121 3.35 12.55 5.35
N TYR A 122 2.90 13.71 4.88
CA TYR A 122 3.67 14.56 3.96
C TYR A 122 5.05 14.98 4.52
N LYS A 123 5.12 15.35 5.79
CA LYS A 123 6.38 15.76 6.45
C LYS A 123 6.97 14.69 7.37
N GLU A 124 6.30 13.53 7.51
CA GLU A 124 6.72 12.51 8.46
C GLU A 124 7.79 11.58 7.86
N SER A 125 8.61 10.97 8.73
CA SER A 125 9.56 9.93 8.34
C SER A 125 8.89 8.57 8.19
N ARG A 126 9.50 7.66 7.45
CA ARG A 126 9.04 6.25 7.34
C ARG A 126 8.92 5.58 8.72
N LYS A 127 9.83 5.89 9.64
CA LYS A 127 9.80 5.39 11.01
C LYS A 127 8.50 5.78 11.71
N LYS A 128 8.13 7.05 11.69
CA LYS A 128 6.92 7.55 12.35
C LYS A 128 5.64 6.98 11.74
N VAL A 129 5.65 6.75 10.43
CA VAL A 129 4.54 6.07 9.74
C VAL A 129 4.43 4.60 10.17
N ALA A 130 5.56 3.89 10.29
CA ALA A 130 5.58 2.50 10.76
C ALA A 130 5.20 2.35 12.25
N GLU A 131 5.41 3.39 13.06
CA GLU A 131 4.98 3.45 14.46
C GLU A 131 3.49 3.76 14.60
N ASN A 132 2.85 4.34 13.56
CA ASN A 132 1.41 4.60 13.56
C ASN A 132 0.64 3.29 13.39
N GLU A 133 -0.18 2.94 14.39
CA GLU A 133 -0.90 1.66 14.42
C GLU A 133 -1.84 1.46 13.23
N GLU A 134 -2.57 2.49 12.82
CA GLU A 134 -3.51 2.42 11.70
C GLU A 134 -2.81 2.12 10.37
N LEU A 135 -1.73 2.87 10.08
CA LEU A 135 -0.97 2.71 8.86
C LEU A 135 -0.15 1.41 8.87
N ALA A 136 0.38 1.00 10.03
CA ALA A 136 1.07 -0.27 10.18
C ALA A 136 0.12 -1.46 9.91
N LEU A 137 -1.12 -1.41 10.42
CA LEU A 137 -2.13 -2.43 10.15
C LEU A 137 -2.57 -2.43 8.68
N LEU A 138 -2.65 -1.26 8.04
CA LEU A 138 -2.96 -1.16 6.61
C LEU A 138 -1.83 -1.76 5.76
N ILE A 139 -0.57 -1.41 6.04
CA ILE A 139 0.61 -1.97 5.35
C ILE A 139 0.63 -3.49 5.47
N ASN A 140 0.36 -4.01 6.67
CA ASN A 140 0.28 -5.45 6.92
C ASN A 140 -0.88 -6.10 6.13
N ALA A 141 -2.07 -5.48 6.13
CA ALA A 141 -3.21 -5.97 5.36
C ALA A 141 -2.92 -6.05 3.86
N LEU A 142 -2.19 -5.06 3.32
CA LEU A 142 -1.79 -5.01 1.91
C LEU A 142 -0.67 -6.01 1.56
N GLY A 143 0.12 -6.47 2.54
CA GLY A 143 1.26 -7.36 2.32
C GLY A 143 2.49 -6.68 1.73
N VAL A 144 2.57 -5.34 1.76
CA VAL A 144 3.67 -4.54 1.16
C VAL A 144 4.73 -4.10 2.17
N GLU A 145 4.91 -4.87 3.25
CA GLU A 145 5.87 -4.54 4.31
C GLU A 145 7.32 -4.57 3.81
N ASP A 146 7.69 -5.62 3.11
CA ASP A 146 9.06 -5.87 2.67
C ASP A 146 9.23 -5.64 1.16
N ASP A 147 8.26 -6.01 0.35
CA ASP A 147 8.30 -5.90 -1.11
C ASP A 147 6.89 -5.76 -1.70
N MET A 148 6.79 -5.04 -2.81
CA MET A 148 5.55 -4.90 -3.57
C MET A 148 5.14 -6.19 -4.30
N GLU A 149 6.06 -7.14 -4.47
CA GLU A 149 5.76 -8.46 -5.05
C GLU A 149 4.80 -9.29 -4.19
N ASN A 150 4.70 -8.94 -2.88
CA ASN A 150 3.80 -9.60 -1.94
C ASN A 150 2.42 -8.91 -1.85
N LEU A 151 2.11 -7.99 -2.76
CA LEU A 151 0.82 -7.30 -2.79
C LEU A 151 -0.34 -8.29 -2.82
N ARG A 152 -1.24 -8.18 -1.83
CA ARG A 152 -2.34 -9.13 -1.64
C ARG A 152 -3.58 -8.82 -2.46
N TYR A 153 -3.76 -7.60 -2.91
CA TYR A 153 -4.95 -7.17 -3.66
C TYR A 153 -4.56 -6.37 -4.87
N ASN A 154 -5.07 -6.75 -6.04
CA ASN A 154 -4.78 -6.04 -7.28
C ASN A 154 -5.31 -4.61 -7.27
N LYS A 155 -6.46 -4.36 -6.62
CA LYS A 155 -7.05 -3.02 -6.51
C LYS A 155 -7.17 -2.57 -5.05
N ILE A 156 -6.64 -1.40 -4.75
CA ILE A 156 -6.76 -0.72 -3.46
C ILE A 156 -7.73 0.43 -3.67
N ILE A 157 -8.93 0.31 -3.13
CA ILE A 157 -10.05 1.22 -3.40
C ILE A 157 -10.31 2.07 -2.15
N ILE A 158 -10.06 3.38 -2.24
CA ILE A 158 -10.37 4.33 -1.17
C ILE A 158 -11.87 4.66 -1.28
N ALA A 159 -12.64 4.19 -0.30
CA ALA A 159 -14.10 4.29 -0.26
C ALA A 159 -14.52 5.09 0.98
N THR A 160 -14.42 6.41 0.88
CA THR A 160 -14.85 7.36 1.92
C THR A 160 -16.16 8.03 1.52
N ASP A 161 -16.90 8.54 2.49
CA ASP A 161 -18.12 9.28 2.26
C ASP A 161 -17.86 10.56 1.43
N ALA A 162 -18.92 11.06 0.77
CA ALA A 162 -18.83 12.25 -0.08
C ALA A 162 -19.04 13.54 0.73
N ASP A 163 -18.49 13.62 1.93
CA ASP A 163 -18.48 14.78 2.82
C ASP A 163 -17.07 15.34 3.03
N ASP A 164 -16.95 16.41 3.81
CA ASP A 164 -15.67 17.09 4.07
C ASP A 164 -14.68 16.18 4.82
N ASP A 165 -15.16 15.35 5.75
CA ASP A 165 -14.33 14.44 6.52
C ASP A 165 -13.83 13.29 5.64
N GLY A 166 -14.69 12.69 4.84
CA GLY A 166 -14.34 11.66 3.89
C GLY A 166 -13.36 12.16 2.82
N MET A 167 -13.54 13.41 2.33
CA MET A 167 -12.60 14.04 1.41
C MET A 167 -11.21 14.22 2.07
N HIS A 168 -11.17 14.65 3.34
CA HIS A 168 -9.92 14.81 4.07
C HIS A 168 -9.21 13.46 4.28
N ILE A 169 -9.93 12.41 4.69
CA ILE A 169 -9.37 11.06 4.84
C ILE A 169 -8.81 10.56 3.51
N ARG A 170 -9.55 10.75 2.41
CA ARG A 170 -9.09 10.42 1.04
C ARG A 170 -7.76 11.06 0.71
N MET A 171 -7.62 12.36 0.98
CA MET A 171 -6.37 13.10 0.75
C MET A 171 -5.20 12.57 1.60
N LEU A 172 -5.44 12.24 2.87
CA LEU A 172 -4.42 11.71 3.76
C LEU A 172 -3.94 10.32 3.32
N VAL A 173 -4.87 9.44 2.92
CA VAL A 173 -4.55 8.10 2.42
C VAL A 173 -3.83 8.17 1.07
N LEU A 174 -4.26 9.05 0.16
CA LEU A 174 -3.54 9.29 -1.10
C LEU A 174 -2.13 9.79 -0.86
N THR A 175 -1.94 10.76 0.05
CA THR A 175 -0.62 11.29 0.43
C THR A 175 0.29 10.18 0.93
N PHE A 176 -0.24 9.25 1.74
CA PHE A 176 0.49 8.08 2.19
C PHE A 176 0.96 7.21 1.02
N PHE A 177 0.07 6.83 0.08
CA PHE A 177 0.44 6.02 -1.07
C PHE A 177 1.42 6.73 -2.00
N MET A 178 1.16 8.00 -2.33
CA MET A 178 2.03 8.77 -3.22
C MET A 178 3.45 8.95 -2.67
N LYS A 179 3.60 9.09 -1.36
CA LYS A 179 4.91 9.30 -0.74
C LYS A 179 5.68 8.00 -0.49
N TYR A 180 5.02 6.96 0.01
CA TYR A 180 5.70 5.76 0.47
C TYR A 180 5.59 4.57 -0.47
N TYR A 181 4.57 4.56 -1.33
CA TYR A 181 4.29 3.52 -2.30
C TYR A 181 3.93 4.08 -3.68
N PRO A 182 4.78 4.99 -4.25
CA PRO A 182 4.47 5.66 -5.52
C PRO A 182 4.31 4.67 -6.67
N ASP A 183 4.96 3.52 -6.60
CA ASP A 183 4.86 2.50 -7.64
C ASP A 183 3.50 1.81 -7.66
N LEU A 184 2.80 1.66 -6.53
CA LEU A 184 1.41 1.19 -6.51
C LEU A 184 0.48 2.15 -7.24
N VAL A 185 0.73 3.46 -7.08
CA VAL A 185 -0.03 4.49 -7.80
C VAL A 185 0.29 4.47 -9.29
N ARG A 186 1.57 4.42 -9.67
CA ARG A 186 2.01 4.39 -11.07
C ARG A 186 1.53 3.16 -11.83
N ARG A 187 1.48 2.00 -11.16
CA ARG A 187 0.98 0.75 -11.74
C ARG A 187 -0.54 0.66 -11.78
N GLY A 188 -1.25 1.66 -11.25
CA GLY A 188 -2.71 1.73 -11.30
C GLY A 188 -3.42 0.83 -10.27
N HIS A 189 -2.75 0.44 -9.19
CA HIS A 189 -3.39 -0.35 -8.12
C HIS A 189 -4.27 0.49 -7.19
N VAL A 190 -4.01 1.82 -7.08
CA VAL A 190 -4.74 2.70 -6.17
C VAL A 190 -5.88 3.40 -6.90
N HIS A 191 -7.09 3.25 -6.39
CA HIS A 191 -8.33 3.77 -6.94
C HIS A 191 -9.09 4.59 -5.91
N ILE A 192 -9.91 5.51 -6.39
CA ILE A 192 -10.88 6.25 -5.58
C ILE A 192 -12.27 5.79 -5.99
N LEU A 193 -13.10 5.43 -5.02
CA LEU A 193 -14.51 5.17 -5.26
C LEU A 193 -15.26 6.49 -5.32
N GLU A 194 -15.78 6.81 -6.49
CA GLU A 194 -16.70 7.93 -6.67
C GLU A 194 -18.13 7.42 -6.70
N THR A 195 -18.94 7.90 -5.77
CA THR A 195 -20.35 7.54 -5.69
C THR A 195 -21.24 8.71 -6.17
N PRO A 196 -22.37 8.44 -6.83
CA PRO A 196 -23.31 9.48 -7.18
C PRO A 196 -23.83 10.18 -5.92
N LEU A 197 -23.87 11.53 -5.94
CA LEU A 197 -24.36 12.33 -4.82
C LEU A 197 -25.88 12.26 -4.68
N PHE A 198 -26.59 12.03 -5.78
CA PHE A 198 -28.04 12.01 -5.83
C PHE A 198 -28.56 10.76 -6.52
N ARG A 199 -29.66 10.26 -6.01
CA ARG A 199 -30.45 9.19 -6.62
C ARG A 199 -31.88 9.65 -6.73
N ILE A 200 -32.39 9.73 -7.96
CA ILE A 200 -33.79 10.04 -8.23
C ILE A 200 -34.48 8.73 -8.60
N LYS A 201 -35.57 8.42 -7.90
CA LYS A 201 -36.40 7.26 -8.21
C LYS A 201 -37.78 7.75 -8.57
N ASP A 202 -38.17 7.55 -9.83
CA ASP A 202 -39.52 7.75 -10.31
C ASP A 202 -40.15 6.40 -10.67
N LYS A 203 -41.09 5.94 -9.84
CA LYS A 203 -41.75 4.63 -9.95
C LYS A 203 -40.77 3.47 -10.14
N LYS A 204 -40.49 3.05 -11.39
CA LYS A 204 -39.59 1.97 -11.75
C LYS A 204 -38.21 2.46 -12.29
N GLU A 205 -38.12 3.73 -12.70
CA GLU A 205 -36.86 4.31 -13.17
C GLU A 205 -36.03 4.83 -12.02
N VAL A 206 -34.72 4.51 -12.10
CA VAL A 206 -33.68 4.99 -11.16
C VAL A 206 -32.64 5.71 -11.99
N ARG A 207 -32.38 7.00 -11.65
CA ARG A 207 -31.30 7.81 -12.25
C ARG A 207 -30.32 8.23 -11.15
N TYR A 208 -29.05 8.28 -11.50
CA TYR A 208 -27.94 8.67 -10.62
C TYR A 208 -27.28 9.93 -11.14
#